data_ad290a1f43410221ef58d58c4c048fe4
#
_entry.id   ad290a1f43410221ef58d58c4c048fe4
#
_cell.length_a   1.000
_cell.length_b   1.000
_cell.length_c   1.000
_cell.angle_alpha   90.00
_cell.angle_beta   90.00
_cell.angle_gamma   90.00
#
_symmetry.space_group_name_H-M   'P 1'
#
loop_
_entity.id
_entity.type
_entity.pdbx_description
1 polymer ?
#
loop_
_entity_poly.entity_id
_entity_poly.type
_entity_poly.pdbx_seq_one_letter_code
_entity_poly.pdbx_strand_id
1 'polypeptide(L)'
;MLKATLATAAILTAGLANAENVEIYLVDMLDNIQNGYCIDIAKGRGEAANPEDGLQAHTCYSPSGEVLVDQAFDPEQFADGVLYMPEFDVCMQALSTEAGASAELARCDGSVAQNWVFSGEGAITPASAPEMCLTVTGETRTGRSDENQMIAMTLQACSDEQIAYQTWSNRTAE
;
A
#
# COMPACT_ATOMS: atom_id res chain seq x y z
N MET A 1 52.22 42.68 13.49
CA MET A 1 51.79 41.78 12.43
C MET A 1 50.73 40.86 13.01
N LEU A 2 49.45 41.16 12.81
CA LEU A 2 48.34 40.34 13.27
C LEU A 2 48.00 39.35 12.19
N LYS A 3 48.08 38.04 12.49
CA LYS A 3 47.62 36.98 11.60
C LYS A 3 46.13 36.69 11.89
N ALA A 4 45.27 37.03 10.94
CA ALA A 4 43.86 36.66 10.97
C ALA A 4 43.70 35.24 10.45
N THR A 5 43.19 34.36 11.31
CA THR A 5 42.81 32.98 10.92
C THR A 5 41.37 33.00 10.48
N LEU A 6 41.11 32.76 9.18
CA LEU A 6 39.74 32.50 8.69
C LEU A 6 39.32 31.07 9.08
N ALA A 7 38.26 30.96 9.86
CA ALA A 7 37.60 29.72 10.11
C ALA A 7 36.54 29.47 9.01
N THR A 8 36.73 28.45 8.20
CA THR A 8 35.76 28.04 7.19
C THR A 8 34.71 27.14 7.88
N ALA A 9 33.48 27.62 8.01
CA ALA A 9 32.36 26.80 8.47
C ALA A 9 31.88 25.92 7.32
N ALA A 10 32.00 24.61 7.48
CA ALA A 10 31.40 23.65 6.57
C ALA A 10 29.90 23.53 6.90
N ILE A 11 29.05 23.95 5.97
CA ILE A 11 27.61 23.76 6.06
C ILE A 11 27.33 22.32 5.60
N LEU A 12 27.02 21.43 6.54
CA LEU A 12 26.44 20.12 6.21
C LEU A 12 24.99 20.35 5.77
N THR A 13 24.72 20.25 4.49
CA THR A 13 23.36 20.07 3.98
C THR A 13 22.98 18.62 4.26
N ALA A 14 22.15 18.38 5.28
CA ALA A 14 21.43 17.13 5.42
C ALA A 14 20.46 17.07 4.23
N GLY A 15 20.73 16.23 3.24
CA GLY A 15 19.78 15.87 2.22
C GLY A 15 18.63 15.15 2.91
N LEU A 16 17.40 15.63 2.72
CA LEU A 16 16.21 14.86 3.05
C LEU A 16 16.23 13.65 2.12
N ALA A 17 16.55 12.47 2.65
CA ALA A 17 16.29 11.22 1.97
C ALA A 17 14.75 11.07 2.01
N ASN A 18 14.08 11.20 0.88
CA ASN A 18 12.70 10.75 0.77
C ASN A 18 12.69 9.25 1.05
N ALA A 19 11.74 8.78 1.84
CA ALA A 19 11.56 7.35 2.02
C ALA A 19 11.27 6.71 0.65
N GLU A 20 11.83 5.53 0.45
CA GLU A 20 11.55 4.75 -0.75
C GLU A 20 10.11 4.24 -0.70
N ASN A 21 9.41 4.25 -1.84
CA ASN A 21 8.07 3.69 -1.92
C ASN A 21 8.07 2.21 -1.55
N VAL A 22 6.97 1.77 -0.94
CA VAL A 22 6.80 0.40 -0.45
C VAL A 22 5.61 -0.27 -1.13
N GLU A 23 5.63 -1.58 -1.25
CA GLU A 23 4.41 -2.35 -1.46
C GLU A 23 3.79 -2.71 -0.10
N ILE A 24 2.45 -2.73 -0.07
CA ILE A 24 1.68 -3.23 1.08
C ILE A 24 1.26 -4.66 0.76
N TYR A 25 1.76 -5.61 1.54
CA TYR A 25 1.55 -7.04 1.30
C TYR A 25 0.79 -7.72 2.43
N LEU A 26 0.04 -8.76 2.07
CA LEU A 26 -0.60 -9.65 3.03
C LEU A 26 0.47 -10.52 3.71
N VAL A 27 0.49 -10.55 5.03
CA VAL A 27 1.52 -11.28 5.80
C VAL A 27 1.43 -12.77 5.57
N ASP A 28 0.22 -13.32 5.51
CA ASP A 28 0.01 -14.72 5.11
C ASP A 28 0.01 -14.82 3.58
N MET A 29 0.86 -15.65 3.05
CA MET A 29 1.01 -15.82 1.59
C MET A 29 -0.16 -16.58 0.95
N LEU A 30 -1.05 -17.16 1.76
CA LEU A 30 -2.15 -18.00 1.33
C LEU A 30 -1.67 -19.10 0.35
N ASP A 31 -2.27 -19.18 -0.83
CA ASP A 31 -1.91 -20.11 -1.89
C ASP A 31 -0.80 -19.62 -2.84
N ASN A 32 -0.36 -18.35 -2.72
CA ASN A 32 0.77 -17.80 -3.47
C ASN A 32 2.07 -17.85 -2.64
N ILE A 33 2.54 -19.05 -2.34
CA ILE A 33 3.66 -19.32 -1.43
C ILE A 33 5.03 -18.82 -1.90
N GLN A 34 5.15 -18.32 -3.13
CA GLN A 34 6.41 -17.78 -3.65
C GLN A 34 6.53 -16.28 -3.42
N ASN A 35 5.49 -15.54 -3.76
CA ASN A 35 5.54 -14.08 -3.82
C ASN A 35 4.53 -13.39 -2.90
N GLY A 36 3.47 -14.10 -2.43
CA GLY A 36 2.40 -13.53 -1.65
C GLY A 36 1.51 -12.58 -2.46
N TYR A 37 0.70 -11.79 -1.75
CA TYR A 37 -0.27 -10.86 -2.33
C TYR A 37 -0.03 -9.45 -1.85
N CYS A 38 0.04 -8.50 -2.79
CA CYS A 38 0.17 -7.07 -2.55
C CYS A 38 -1.08 -6.31 -3.00
N ILE A 39 -1.36 -5.16 -2.37
CA ILE A 39 -2.38 -4.23 -2.85
C ILE A 39 -1.92 -3.67 -4.19
N ASP A 40 -2.78 -3.77 -5.20
CA ASP A 40 -2.45 -3.56 -6.61
C ASP A 40 -3.61 -2.88 -7.32
N ILE A 41 -3.30 -2.01 -8.29
CA ILE A 41 -4.32 -1.48 -9.19
C ILE A 41 -4.79 -2.60 -10.12
N ALA A 42 -6.09 -2.90 -10.09
CA ALA A 42 -6.66 -3.98 -10.89
C ALA A 42 -6.36 -3.80 -12.37
N LYS A 43 -6.07 -4.91 -13.06
CA LYS A 43 -5.61 -4.91 -14.47
C LYS A 43 -4.31 -4.12 -14.68
N GLY A 44 -3.56 -3.84 -13.60
CA GLY A 44 -2.35 -3.03 -13.58
C GLY A 44 -1.32 -3.46 -14.62
N ARG A 45 -0.52 -2.51 -15.04
CA ARG A 45 0.57 -2.65 -16.01
C ARG A 45 1.68 -1.65 -15.70
N GLY A 46 2.09 -1.55 -14.45
CA GLY A 46 3.03 -0.53 -14.01
C GLY A 46 2.48 0.87 -14.31
N GLU A 47 3.26 1.75 -14.92
CA GLU A 47 2.87 3.14 -15.26
C GLU A 47 1.60 3.27 -16.13
N ALA A 48 1.22 2.22 -16.84
CA ALA A 48 0.01 2.21 -17.66
C ALA A 48 -1.24 1.70 -16.92
N ALA A 49 -1.16 1.48 -15.61
CA ALA A 49 -2.31 1.13 -14.80
C ALA A 49 -3.31 2.30 -14.75
N ASN A 50 -4.60 1.97 -14.66
CA ASN A 50 -5.65 2.97 -14.53
C ASN A 50 -6.29 2.87 -13.14
N PRO A 51 -6.14 3.89 -12.26
CA PRO A 51 -6.74 3.88 -10.93
C PRO A 51 -8.26 3.66 -10.91
N GLU A 52 -8.98 4.00 -11.98
CA GLU A 52 -10.42 3.77 -12.10
C GLU A 52 -10.79 2.27 -12.24
N ASP A 53 -9.83 1.40 -12.54
CA ASP A 53 -10.04 -0.05 -12.56
C ASP A 53 -10.18 -0.65 -11.14
N GLY A 54 -9.96 0.15 -10.09
CA GLY A 54 -10.07 -0.22 -8.68
C GLY A 54 -8.87 -1.01 -8.16
N LEU A 55 -9.03 -1.62 -6.99
CA LEU A 55 -7.97 -2.34 -6.28
C LEU A 55 -8.25 -3.85 -6.24
N GLN A 56 -7.17 -4.62 -6.19
CA GLN A 56 -7.15 -6.06 -5.96
C GLN A 56 -5.93 -6.45 -5.12
N ALA A 57 -5.91 -7.65 -4.57
CA ALA A 57 -4.69 -8.29 -4.12
C ALA A 57 -4.09 -9.07 -5.30
N HIS A 58 -2.85 -8.80 -5.65
CA HIS A 58 -2.14 -9.41 -6.77
C HIS A 58 -0.78 -9.93 -6.31
N THR A 59 -0.22 -10.89 -7.03
CA THR A 59 1.16 -11.34 -6.82
C THR A 59 2.10 -10.16 -6.60
N CYS A 60 2.85 -10.16 -5.49
CA CYS A 60 3.84 -9.11 -5.21
C CYS A 60 5.00 -9.15 -6.19
N TYR A 61 5.52 -7.98 -6.57
CA TYR A 61 6.64 -7.86 -7.48
C TYR A 61 7.99 -7.75 -6.79
N SER A 62 8.07 -7.19 -5.57
CA SER A 62 9.33 -7.00 -4.86
C SER A 62 10.16 -8.28 -4.67
N PRO A 63 9.57 -9.48 -4.44
CA PRO A 63 10.36 -10.71 -4.40
C PRO A 63 11.04 -11.05 -5.73
N SER A 64 10.62 -10.42 -6.82
CA SER A 64 11.22 -10.55 -8.16
C SER A 64 12.21 -9.44 -8.49
N GLY A 65 12.41 -8.46 -7.59
CA GLY A 65 13.47 -7.48 -7.66
C GLY A 65 13.08 -6.00 -7.58
N GLU A 66 11.82 -5.62 -7.73
CA GLU A 66 11.41 -4.21 -7.64
C GLU A 66 9.94 -4.04 -7.22
N VAL A 67 9.64 -2.91 -6.56
CA VAL A 67 8.27 -2.47 -6.32
C VAL A 67 7.79 -1.73 -7.54
N LEU A 68 6.81 -2.29 -8.27
CA LEU A 68 6.23 -1.61 -9.42
C LEU A 68 5.25 -0.51 -8.96
N VAL A 69 5.14 0.53 -9.78
CA VAL A 69 4.39 1.75 -9.41
C VAL A 69 2.90 1.51 -9.17
N ASP A 70 2.30 0.48 -9.77
CA ASP A 70 0.91 0.07 -9.55
C ASP A 70 0.68 -0.71 -8.24
N GLN A 71 1.76 -1.01 -7.48
CA GLN A 71 1.75 -1.54 -6.11
C GLN A 71 2.45 -0.60 -5.12
N ALA A 72 2.92 0.56 -5.56
CA ALA A 72 3.79 1.44 -4.79
C ALA A 72 3.01 2.47 -3.97
N PHE A 73 3.25 2.50 -2.67
CA PHE A 73 2.69 3.45 -1.70
C PHE A 73 3.80 4.27 -1.05
N ASP A 74 3.49 5.52 -0.70
CA ASP A 74 4.37 6.38 0.08
C ASP A 74 4.22 6.09 1.59
N PRO A 75 5.21 5.47 2.24
CA PRO A 75 5.11 5.11 3.65
C PRO A 75 5.16 6.31 4.60
N GLU A 76 5.65 7.48 4.15
CA GLU A 76 5.70 8.68 4.99
C GLU A 76 4.29 9.20 5.35
N GLN A 77 3.28 8.84 4.55
CA GLN A 77 1.90 9.27 4.76
C GLN A 77 1.06 8.34 5.65
N PHE A 78 1.58 7.16 5.98
CA PHE A 78 0.83 6.19 6.80
C PHE A 78 0.48 6.74 8.18
N ALA A 79 1.39 7.50 8.81
CA ALA A 79 1.17 8.11 10.12
C ALA A 79 0.05 9.16 10.11
N ASP A 80 -0.23 9.76 8.96
CA ASP A 80 -1.31 10.72 8.74
C ASP A 80 -2.63 10.04 8.31
N GLY A 81 -2.62 8.71 8.23
CA GLY A 81 -3.77 7.90 7.84
C GLY A 81 -4.05 7.91 6.34
N VAL A 82 -3.07 8.25 5.52
CA VAL A 82 -3.22 8.34 4.06
C VAL A 82 -2.47 7.19 3.39
N LEU A 83 -3.17 6.42 2.58
CA LEU A 83 -2.59 5.40 1.71
C LEU A 83 -2.51 5.96 0.29
N TYR A 84 -1.37 6.59 0.00
CA TYR A 84 -1.12 7.38 -1.21
C TYR A 84 -0.25 6.62 -2.21
N MET A 85 -0.66 6.63 -3.47
CA MET A 85 0.10 6.08 -4.61
C MET A 85 0.68 7.23 -5.44
N PRO A 86 1.97 7.54 -5.28
CA PRO A 86 2.56 8.79 -5.80
C PRO A 86 2.61 8.86 -7.33
N GLU A 87 2.80 7.74 -8.03
CA GLU A 87 2.84 7.73 -9.50
C GLU A 87 1.53 8.22 -10.13
N PHE A 88 0.39 7.89 -9.49
CA PHE A 88 -0.93 8.19 -9.99
C PHE A 88 -1.58 9.42 -9.34
N ASP A 89 -0.95 10.01 -8.32
CA ASP A 89 -1.48 11.12 -7.51
C ASP A 89 -2.88 10.81 -6.96
N VAL A 90 -3.05 9.60 -6.40
CA VAL A 90 -4.31 9.10 -5.84
C VAL A 90 -4.16 8.54 -4.44
N CYS A 91 -5.26 8.60 -3.69
CA CYS A 91 -5.38 8.05 -2.35
C CYS A 91 -6.42 6.92 -2.31
N MET A 92 -6.15 5.89 -1.51
CA MET A 92 -7.14 4.86 -1.24
C MET A 92 -8.29 5.43 -0.41
N GLN A 93 -9.53 5.04 -0.75
CA GLN A 93 -10.74 5.48 -0.06
C GLN A 93 -11.73 4.34 0.17
N ALA A 94 -12.55 4.47 1.22
CA ALA A 94 -13.70 3.63 1.50
C ALA A 94 -14.98 4.50 1.44
N LEU A 95 -15.71 4.46 0.31
CA LEU A 95 -16.97 5.20 0.17
C LEU A 95 -18.11 4.60 1.00
N SER A 96 -18.00 3.32 1.35
CA SER A 96 -18.90 2.60 2.23
C SER A 96 -18.10 1.75 3.20
N THR A 97 -18.57 1.65 4.43
CA THR A 97 -17.98 0.79 5.47
C THR A 97 -18.81 -0.48 5.70
N GLU A 98 -19.77 -0.75 4.84
CA GLU A 98 -20.55 -1.98 4.88
C GLU A 98 -19.70 -3.20 4.51
N ALA A 99 -20.02 -4.36 5.08
CA ALA A 99 -19.35 -5.60 4.72
C ALA A 99 -19.55 -5.90 3.23
N GLY A 100 -18.46 -6.22 2.54
CA GLY A 100 -18.42 -6.44 1.09
C GLY A 100 -18.11 -5.18 0.27
N ALA A 101 -18.01 -3.99 0.89
CA ALA A 101 -17.60 -2.79 0.18
C ALA A 101 -16.14 -2.89 -0.30
N SER A 102 -15.87 -2.44 -1.51
CA SER A 102 -14.52 -2.35 -2.06
C SER A 102 -13.81 -1.08 -1.59
N ALA A 103 -12.50 -1.14 -1.44
CA ALA A 103 -11.66 0.04 -1.43
C ALA A 103 -11.42 0.51 -2.88
N GLU A 104 -11.36 1.82 -3.08
CA GLU A 104 -11.21 2.47 -4.36
C GLU A 104 -10.04 3.45 -4.34
N LEU A 105 -9.66 3.96 -5.50
CA LEU A 105 -8.67 5.02 -5.64
C LEU A 105 -9.35 6.29 -6.17
N ALA A 106 -9.00 7.42 -5.59
CA ALA A 106 -9.47 8.73 -6.03
C ALA A 106 -8.40 9.79 -5.81
N ARG A 107 -8.58 10.95 -6.44
CA ARG A 107 -7.75 12.12 -6.12
C ARG A 107 -7.77 12.37 -4.62
N CYS A 108 -6.61 12.64 -4.03
CA CYS A 108 -6.50 12.95 -2.62
C CYS A 108 -7.22 14.27 -2.30
N ASP A 109 -8.21 14.21 -1.42
CA ASP A 109 -9.03 15.36 -1.01
C ASP A 109 -9.08 15.58 0.51
N GLY A 110 -8.46 14.66 1.28
CA GLY A 110 -8.45 14.68 2.74
C GLY A 110 -9.81 14.40 3.38
N SER A 111 -10.73 13.79 2.65
CA SER A 111 -12.04 13.41 3.17
C SER A 111 -11.94 12.27 4.19
N VAL A 112 -12.98 12.10 5.00
CA VAL A 112 -13.09 11.00 5.97
C VAL A 112 -13.01 9.63 5.27
N ALA A 113 -13.46 9.53 4.02
CA ALA A 113 -13.40 8.30 3.23
C ALA A 113 -11.95 7.87 2.92
N GLN A 114 -11.00 8.81 2.93
CA GLN A 114 -9.58 8.57 2.65
C GLN A 114 -8.74 8.42 3.93
N ASN A 115 -9.38 8.43 5.10
CA ASN A 115 -8.66 8.32 6.37
C ASN A 115 -8.68 6.87 6.86
N TRP A 116 -7.48 6.28 6.93
CA TRP A 116 -7.24 4.89 7.32
C TRP A 116 -6.41 4.80 8.60
N VAL A 117 -6.58 3.74 9.33
CA VAL A 117 -5.69 3.34 10.43
C VAL A 117 -4.77 2.24 9.91
N PHE A 118 -3.52 2.60 9.67
CA PHE A 118 -2.45 1.67 9.28
C PHE A 118 -1.10 2.34 9.55
N SER A 119 -0.28 1.73 10.35
CA SER A 119 1.07 2.24 10.71
C SER A 119 2.21 1.52 9.97
N GLY A 120 1.86 0.75 8.92
CA GLY A 120 2.80 -0.07 8.17
C GLY A 120 2.77 -1.55 8.56
N GLU A 121 2.03 -1.93 9.62
CA GLU A 121 1.87 -3.31 10.07
C GLU A 121 0.51 -3.49 10.77
N GLY A 122 -0.14 -4.63 10.54
CA GLY A 122 -1.39 -5.04 11.16
C GLY A 122 -2.60 -4.91 10.24
N ALA A 123 -3.76 -4.67 10.81
CA ALA A 123 -4.99 -4.48 10.05
C ALA A 123 -5.01 -3.10 9.38
N ILE A 124 -5.58 -3.02 8.19
CA ILE A 124 -5.92 -1.76 7.52
C ILE A 124 -7.41 -1.53 7.73
N THR A 125 -7.79 -0.48 8.46
CA THR A 125 -9.19 -0.18 8.78
C THR A 125 -9.55 1.26 8.41
N PRO A 126 -10.76 1.55 7.91
CA PRO A 126 -11.23 2.93 7.81
C PRO A 126 -11.27 3.58 9.20
N ALA A 127 -10.73 4.79 9.35
CA ALA A 127 -10.78 5.48 10.65
C ALA A 127 -12.20 5.73 11.16
N SER A 128 -13.18 5.81 10.26
CA SER A 128 -14.60 5.95 10.56
C SER A 128 -15.29 4.65 10.98
N ALA A 129 -14.67 3.48 10.77
CA ALA A 129 -15.20 2.15 11.10
C ALA A 129 -14.04 1.19 11.45
N PRO A 130 -13.42 1.37 12.63
CA PRO A 130 -12.23 0.61 13.02
C PRO A 130 -12.51 -0.89 13.26
N GLU A 131 -13.76 -1.29 13.32
CA GLU A 131 -14.21 -2.69 13.38
C GLU A 131 -14.24 -3.38 12.02
N MET A 132 -13.99 -2.64 10.92
CA MET A 132 -13.97 -3.16 9.56
C MET A 132 -12.54 -3.22 9.05
N CYS A 133 -12.11 -4.37 8.56
CA CYS A 133 -10.77 -4.62 8.06
C CYS A 133 -10.76 -4.80 6.53
N LEU A 134 -9.77 -4.23 5.86
CA LEU A 134 -9.47 -4.57 4.47
C LEU A 134 -9.07 -6.04 4.42
N THR A 135 -9.84 -6.83 3.71
CA THR A 135 -9.79 -8.29 3.74
C THR A 135 -9.67 -8.84 2.33
N VAL A 136 -8.74 -9.76 2.12
CA VAL A 136 -8.70 -10.58 0.90
C VAL A 136 -9.88 -11.53 0.91
N THR A 137 -10.69 -11.53 -0.16
CA THR A 137 -11.97 -12.27 -0.21
C THR A 137 -12.16 -12.98 -1.55
N GLY A 138 -12.82 -14.14 -1.49
CA GLY A 138 -13.15 -14.92 -2.67
C GLY A 138 -12.06 -15.92 -3.05
N GLU A 139 -12.09 -16.36 -4.31
CA GLU A 139 -11.20 -17.38 -4.84
C GLU A 139 -10.07 -16.74 -5.65
N THR A 140 -8.90 -17.36 -5.62
CA THR A 140 -7.76 -16.98 -6.45
C THR A 140 -8.10 -17.17 -7.92
N ARG A 141 -7.80 -16.15 -8.70
CA ARG A 141 -7.86 -16.19 -10.16
C ARG A 141 -6.46 -16.14 -10.72
N THR A 142 -6.18 -16.95 -11.73
CA THR A 142 -4.92 -16.91 -12.45
C THR A 142 -5.04 -15.98 -13.66
N GLY A 143 -4.03 -15.13 -13.84
CA GLY A 143 -3.93 -14.22 -14.97
C GLY A 143 -3.30 -14.87 -16.21
N ARG A 144 -2.30 -14.23 -16.81
CA ARG A 144 -1.64 -14.72 -18.03
C ARG A 144 -0.72 -15.91 -17.79
N SER A 145 -0.23 -16.08 -16.58
CA SER A 145 0.61 -17.22 -16.17
C SER A 145 0.23 -17.61 -14.75
N ASP A 146 0.63 -18.79 -14.31
CA ASP A 146 0.39 -19.29 -12.95
C ASP A 146 1.09 -18.44 -11.87
N GLU A 147 2.06 -17.61 -12.27
CA GLU A 147 2.75 -16.66 -11.39
C GLU A 147 1.92 -15.38 -11.15
N ASN A 148 0.96 -15.08 -12.03
CA ASN A 148 0.09 -13.92 -11.92
C ASN A 148 -1.24 -14.32 -11.27
N GLN A 149 -1.28 -14.32 -9.96
CA GLN A 149 -2.45 -14.63 -9.17
C GLN A 149 -3.09 -13.36 -8.64
N MET A 150 -4.42 -13.33 -8.56
CA MET A 150 -5.16 -12.20 -8.05
C MET A 150 -6.42 -12.66 -7.29
N ILE A 151 -6.73 -11.91 -6.22
CA ILE A 151 -7.90 -12.12 -5.38
C ILE A 151 -8.57 -10.77 -5.14
N ALA A 152 -9.89 -10.76 -4.96
CA ALA A 152 -10.62 -9.55 -4.60
C ALA A 152 -10.29 -9.11 -3.17
N MET A 153 -10.44 -7.80 -2.91
CA MET A 153 -10.36 -7.22 -1.58
C MET A 153 -11.64 -6.47 -1.27
N THR A 154 -12.16 -6.65 -0.07
CA THR A 154 -13.34 -5.94 0.44
C THR A 154 -13.20 -5.65 1.92
N LEU A 155 -13.99 -4.73 2.43
CA LEU A 155 -14.15 -4.55 3.86
C LEU A 155 -14.98 -5.69 4.46
N GLN A 156 -14.49 -6.27 5.54
CA GLN A 156 -15.20 -7.29 6.32
C GLN A 156 -15.03 -6.96 7.81
N ALA A 157 -15.89 -7.48 8.66
CA ALA A 157 -15.66 -7.37 10.09
C ALA A 157 -14.28 -7.94 10.46
N CYS A 158 -13.53 -7.21 11.26
CA CYS A 158 -12.25 -7.70 11.78
C CYS A 158 -12.50 -8.92 12.67
N SER A 159 -11.78 -10.02 12.46
CA SER A 159 -11.94 -11.22 13.28
C SER A 159 -10.68 -12.07 13.34
N ASP A 160 -10.49 -12.76 14.47
CA ASP A 160 -9.35 -13.66 14.66
C ASP A 160 -9.41 -14.86 13.69
N GLU A 161 -10.61 -15.28 13.28
CA GLU A 161 -10.78 -16.37 12.31
C GLU A 161 -10.32 -15.98 10.90
N GLN A 162 -10.28 -14.68 10.60
CA GLN A 162 -9.86 -14.14 9.30
C GLN A 162 -8.49 -13.45 9.34
N ILE A 163 -7.74 -13.59 10.43
CA ILE A 163 -6.48 -12.88 10.63
C ILE A 163 -5.48 -13.06 9.48
N ALA A 164 -5.43 -14.25 8.88
CA ALA A 164 -4.59 -14.56 7.72
C ALA A 164 -4.95 -13.74 6.47
N TYR A 165 -6.19 -13.28 6.36
CA TYR A 165 -6.73 -12.50 5.24
C TYR A 165 -6.79 -11.00 5.54
N GLN A 166 -6.44 -10.57 6.76
CA GLN A 166 -6.63 -9.22 7.27
C GLN A 166 -5.36 -8.57 7.82
N THR A 167 -4.24 -9.30 7.88
CA THR A 167 -2.98 -8.79 8.42
C THR A 167 -2.04 -8.39 7.28
N TRP A 168 -1.70 -7.11 7.26
CA TRP A 168 -0.87 -6.49 6.24
C TRP A 168 0.45 -6.01 6.83
N SER A 169 1.46 -5.88 5.99
CA SER A 169 2.73 -5.22 6.31
C SER A 169 3.23 -4.48 5.07
N ASN A 170 4.36 -3.81 5.18
CA ASN A 170 4.97 -3.14 4.04
C ASN A 170 6.44 -3.53 3.89
N ARG A 171 6.99 -3.39 2.69
CA ARG A 171 8.40 -3.60 2.38
C ARG A 171 8.82 -2.80 1.15
N THR A 172 10.11 -2.49 1.08
CA THR A 172 10.79 -2.06 -0.15
C THR A 172 11.19 -3.29 -0.98
N ALA A 173 11.66 -3.09 -2.20
CA ALA A 173 12.39 -4.12 -2.94
C ALA A 173 13.70 -4.47 -2.22
N GLU A 174 14.10 -5.75 -2.22
CA GLU A 174 15.38 -6.22 -1.68
C GLU A 174 16.54 -6.02 -2.68
#